data_94527a4e3ac9320bd1c2de12335ada03
#
_entry.id   94527a4e3ac9320bd1c2de12335ada03
#
_cell.length_a   1.000
_cell.length_b   1.000
_cell.length_c   1.000
_cell.angle_alpha   90.00
_cell.angle_beta   90.00
_cell.angle_gamma   90.00
#
_symmetry.space_group_name_H-M   'P 1'
#
loop_
_entity.id
_entity.type
_entity.pdbx_description
1 polymer ?
#
loop_
_entity_poly.entity_id
_entity_poly.type
_entity_poly.pdbx_seq_one_letter_code
_entity_poly.pdbx_strand_id
1 'polypeptide(L)'
;MNKLLKINFICKSLTILFLILLIPNSASAGCDDAPTDGVDYSNCQFSEGQDLSRAYIPNSNLSFISFIKVTFDKGVMMNSTLANGNFVESSFIRTNLYEANLEGGIFEKANFSSANLTRVNFKGSSLIETNFSNSNLFEADLTGANILNANFEGANLNNAIWIDGIKCSLGSIGKCAK
;
A
#
# COMPACT_ATOMS: atom_id res chain seq x y z
N MET A 1 2.32 -8.55 30.86
CA MET A 1 1.13 -9.29 30.39
C MET A 1 0.75 -8.73 29.01
N ASN A 2 1.23 -9.38 27.94
CA ASN A 2 1.03 -8.94 26.56
C ASN A 2 -0.39 -9.33 26.12
N LYS A 3 -1.24 -8.32 25.88
CA LYS A 3 -2.46 -8.53 25.11
C LYS A 3 -2.06 -8.79 23.65
N LEU A 4 -1.93 -10.05 23.29
CA LEU A 4 -1.98 -10.46 21.88
C LEU A 4 -3.32 -10.02 21.31
N LEU A 5 -3.28 -9.01 20.44
CA LEU A 5 -4.44 -8.61 19.66
C LEU A 5 -4.82 -9.82 18.79
N LYS A 6 -5.90 -10.50 19.13
CA LYS A 6 -6.49 -11.49 18.23
C LYS A 6 -7.08 -10.73 17.06
N ILE A 7 -6.34 -10.69 15.96
CA ILE A 7 -6.83 -10.22 14.69
C ILE A 7 -7.79 -11.30 14.18
N ASN A 8 -9.08 -11.04 14.23
CA ASN A 8 -10.08 -11.94 13.66
C ASN A 8 -10.07 -11.77 12.13
N PHE A 9 -9.32 -12.61 11.45
CA PHE A 9 -9.38 -12.74 10.01
C PHE A 9 -10.62 -13.57 9.64
N ILE A 10 -11.61 -12.95 9.04
CA ILE A 10 -12.75 -13.68 8.45
C ILE A 10 -12.44 -13.82 6.96
N CYS A 11 -11.74 -14.89 6.61
CA CYS A 11 -11.68 -15.34 5.23
C CYS A 11 -13.04 -15.97 4.88
N LYS A 12 -13.90 -15.25 4.15
CA LYS A 12 -15.14 -15.83 3.60
C LYS A 12 -14.77 -16.71 2.41
N SER A 13 -14.36 -17.97 2.68
CA SER A 13 -14.36 -18.98 1.65
C SER A 13 -15.80 -19.37 1.34
N LEU A 14 -16.21 -19.15 0.09
CA LEU A 14 -17.47 -19.68 -0.43
C LEU A 14 -17.32 -21.20 -0.48
N THR A 15 -17.93 -21.90 0.46
CA THR A 15 -18.01 -23.37 0.46
C THR A 15 -18.91 -23.83 -0.68
N ILE A 16 -18.31 -24.17 -1.82
CA ILE A 16 -18.95 -25.04 -2.80
C ILE A 16 -18.49 -26.46 -2.45
N LEU A 17 -19.48 -27.23 -1.95
CA LEU A 17 -19.33 -28.65 -1.68
C LEU A 17 -19.14 -29.42 -3.00
N PHE A 18 -17.91 -29.80 -3.35
CA PHE A 18 -17.69 -30.83 -4.37
C PHE A 18 -16.40 -31.61 -4.12
N LEU A 19 -16.62 -32.88 -3.94
CA LEU A 19 -15.76 -34.08 -4.12
C LEU A 19 -14.25 -33.95 -3.97
N ILE A 20 -13.77 -34.63 -2.95
CA ILE A 20 -12.37 -34.90 -2.58
C ILE A 20 -11.63 -35.54 -3.77
N LEU A 21 -10.72 -34.80 -4.37
CA LEU A 21 -9.56 -35.34 -5.06
C LEU A 21 -8.34 -34.73 -4.39
N LEU A 22 -7.46 -35.56 -3.86
CA LEU A 22 -6.17 -35.23 -3.28
C LEU A 22 -5.35 -34.38 -4.26
N ILE A 23 -5.49 -33.06 -4.17
CA ILE A 23 -4.53 -32.13 -4.75
C ILE A 23 -3.56 -31.81 -3.62
N PRO A 24 -2.23 -31.97 -3.83
CA PRO A 24 -1.27 -31.57 -2.83
C PRO A 24 -1.49 -30.10 -2.53
N ASN A 25 -1.71 -29.79 -1.27
CA ASN A 25 -1.84 -28.47 -0.72
C ASN A 25 -0.61 -27.65 -1.13
N SER A 26 -0.70 -26.90 -2.24
CA SER A 26 0.15 -25.72 -2.36
C SER A 26 -0.30 -24.84 -1.21
N ALA A 27 0.56 -24.70 -0.20
CA ALA A 27 0.31 -23.80 0.91
C ALA A 27 0.04 -22.41 0.31
N SER A 28 -1.22 -22.08 0.15
CA SER A 28 -1.68 -20.72 0.13
C SER A 28 -1.20 -20.17 1.46
N ALA A 29 -0.20 -19.30 1.47
CA ALA A 29 0.21 -18.57 2.65
C ALA A 29 -1.09 -18.03 3.26
N GLY A 30 -1.38 -18.41 4.50
CA GLY A 30 -2.73 -18.24 5.01
C GLY A 30 -3.02 -16.77 5.23
N CYS A 31 -4.16 -16.30 4.72
CA CYS A 31 -4.66 -14.97 5.07
C CYS A 31 -4.77 -14.77 6.61
N ASP A 32 -4.60 -15.83 7.36
CA ASP A 32 -4.62 -15.88 8.83
C ASP A 32 -3.22 -15.81 9.47
N ASP A 33 -2.14 -15.74 8.66
CA ASP A 33 -0.79 -15.63 9.18
C ASP A 33 -0.57 -14.32 9.92
N ALA A 34 0.23 -14.37 10.98
CA ALA A 34 0.59 -13.16 11.70
C ALA A 34 1.38 -12.20 10.77
N PRO A 35 1.18 -10.87 10.88
CA PRO A 35 1.93 -9.91 10.09
C PRO A 35 3.41 -9.94 10.49
N THR A 36 4.23 -10.51 9.61
CA THR A 36 5.68 -10.69 9.79
C THR A 36 6.43 -10.32 8.51
N ASP A 37 7.75 -10.26 8.59
CA ASP A 37 8.63 -10.04 7.44
C ASP A 37 8.43 -11.12 6.36
N GLY A 38 8.28 -10.69 5.12
CA GLY A 38 8.13 -11.58 3.96
C GLY A 38 6.79 -12.32 3.86
N VAL A 39 5.76 -11.92 4.62
CA VAL A 39 4.45 -12.58 4.55
C VAL A 39 3.81 -12.40 3.16
N ASP A 40 3.14 -13.43 2.67
CA ASP A 40 2.37 -13.38 1.43
C ASP A 40 0.87 -13.35 1.72
N TYR A 41 0.28 -12.17 1.57
CA TYR A 41 -1.15 -11.92 1.68
C TYR A 41 -1.80 -11.69 0.31
N SER A 42 -1.13 -12.03 -0.79
CA SER A 42 -1.67 -11.80 -2.14
C SER A 42 -3.03 -12.47 -2.31
N ASN A 43 -3.95 -11.76 -2.95
CA ASN A 43 -5.34 -12.20 -3.15
C ASN A 43 -6.15 -12.44 -1.86
N CYS A 44 -5.65 -12.10 -0.69
CA CYS A 44 -6.42 -12.16 0.55
C CYS A 44 -7.50 -11.08 0.58
N GLN A 45 -8.60 -11.39 1.28
CA GLN A 45 -9.66 -10.43 1.56
C GLN A 45 -9.70 -10.16 3.07
N PHE A 46 -9.58 -8.90 3.43
CA PHE A 46 -9.62 -8.44 4.81
C PHE A 46 -10.92 -7.67 5.07
N SER A 47 -11.30 -7.60 6.35
CA SER A 47 -12.48 -6.83 6.74
C SER A 47 -12.24 -5.33 6.53
N GLU A 48 -13.25 -4.62 6.04
CA GLU A 48 -13.23 -3.16 5.94
C GLU A 48 -12.98 -2.52 7.32
N GLY A 49 -12.16 -1.48 7.36
CA GLY A 49 -11.88 -0.71 8.57
C GLY A 49 -10.95 -1.40 9.58
N GLN A 50 -10.23 -2.43 9.18
CA GLN A 50 -9.29 -3.12 10.07
C GLN A 50 -8.13 -2.21 10.48
N ASP A 51 -7.72 -2.27 11.76
CA ASP A 51 -6.56 -1.54 12.27
C ASP A 51 -5.31 -2.43 12.27
N LEU A 52 -4.40 -2.13 11.36
CA LEU A 52 -3.07 -2.74 11.22
C LEU A 52 -1.97 -1.71 11.54
N SER A 53 -2.27 -0.71 12.37
CA SER A 53 -1.29 0.30 12.78
C SER A 53 -0.07 -0.36 13.41
N ARG A 54 1.12 0.15 13.02
CA ARG A 54 2.43 -0.36 13.44
C ARG A 54 2.73 -1.80 13.00
N ALA A 55 1.98 -2.35 12.03
CA ALA A 55 2.34 -3.64 11.44
C ALA A 55 3.78 -3.60 10.93
N TYR A 56 4.53 -4.65 11.17
CA TYR A 56 5.88 -4.85 10.65
C TYR A 56 5.84 -5.97 9.60
N ILE A 57 5.70 -5.57 8.35
CA ILE A 57 5.54 -6.46 7.19
C ILE A 57 6.43 -6.00 6.01
N PRO A 58 7.74 -5.81 6.22
CA PRO A 58 8.64 -5.50 5.11
C PRO A 58 8.75 -6.71 4.17
N ASN A 59 9.21 -6.49 2.94
CA ASN A 59 9.43 -7.53 1.91
C ASN A 59 8.20 -8.40 1.59
N SER A 60 7.00 -7.95 1.97
CA SER A 60 5.76 -8.73 1.92
C SER A 60 5.03 -8.56 0.59
N ASN A 61 4.25 -9.58 0.21
CA ASN A 61 3.40 -9.55 -0.97
C ASN A 61 1.94 -9.29 -0.60
N LEU A 62 1.45 -8.08 -0.92
CA LEU A 62 0.07 -7.64 -0.74
C LEU A 62 -0.57 -7.28 -2.11
N SER A 63 -0.13 -7.95 -3.19
CA SER A 63 -0.67 -7.71 -4.53
C SER A 63 -2.09 -8.23 -4.65
N PHE A 64 -2.92 -7.51 -5.44
CA PHE A 64 -4.32 -7.86 -5.71
C PHE A 64 -5.19 -7.98 -4.45
N ILE A 65 -4.77 -7.38 -3.35
CA ILE A 65 -5.49 -7.37 -2.07
C ILE A 65 -6.57 -6.29 -2.07
N SER A 66 -7.59 -6.47 -1.23
CA SER A 66 -8.57 -5.42 -0.95
C SER A 66 -8.50 -5.01 0.52
N PHE A 67 -8.05 -3.78 0.76
CA PHE A 67 -7.91 -3.15 2.07
C PHE A 67 -8.64 -1.80 2.08
N ILE A 68 -9.98 -1.83 2.03
CA ILE A 68 -10.80 -0.61 2.06
C ILE A 68 -10.87 -0.08 3.49
N LYS A 69 -10.56 1.21 3.69
CA LYS A 69 -10.57 1.91 4.99
C LYS A 69 -9.66 1.29 6.07
N VAL A 70 -8.67 0.52 5.67
CA VAL A 70 -7.73 -0.12 6.60
C VAL A 70 -6.69 0.89 7.08
N THR A 71 -6.23 0.77 8.32
CA THR A 71 -5.23 1.65 8.92
C THR A 71 -3.89 0.94 9.03
N PHE A 72 -2.84 1.51 8.40
CA PHE A 72 -1.44 1.05 8.47
C PHE A 72 -0.52 2.08 9.14
N ASP A 73 -1.07 3.00 9.90
CA ASP A 73 -0.33 4.13 10.46
C ASP A 73 0.91 3.70 11.24
N LYS A 74 2.03 4.34 10.94
CA LYS A 74 3.35 4.05 11.55
C LYS A 74 3.84 2.62 11.30
N GLY A 75 3.26 1.92 10.33
CA GLY A 75 3.69 0.58 9.91
C GLY A 75 5.04 0.62 9.17
N VAL A 76 5.66 -0.55 9.03
CA VAL A 76 6.88 -0.76 8.25
C VAL A 76 6.58 -1.76 7.15
N MET A 77 6.57 -1.28 5.89
CA MET A 77 6.20 -2.02 4.68
C MET A 77 7.24 -1.78 3.57
N MET A 78 8.51 -1.57 3.97
CA MET A 78 9.58 -1.33 3.01
C MET A 78 9.80 -2.54 2.10
N ASN A 79 10.12 -2.29 0.81
CA ASN A 79 10.32 -3.31 -0.22
C ASN A 79 9.11 -4.23 -0.46
N SER A 80 7.94 -3.90 0.07
CA SER A 80 6.74 -4.72 -0.12
C SER A 80 6.06 -4.41 -1.46
N THR A 81 5.29 -5.36 -2.00
CA THR A 81 4.46 -5.11 -3.17
C THR A 81 2.97 -5.02 -2.79
N LEU A 82 2.34 -3.92 -3.17
CA LEU A 82 0.92 -3.62 -3.01
C LEU A 82 0.26 -3.45 -4.41
N ALA A 83 0.94 -3.96 -5.45
CA ALA A 83 0.55 -3.73 -6.84
C ALA A 83 -0.86 -4.27 -7.12
N ASN A 84 -1.63 -3.50 -7.90
CA ASN A 84 -3.01 -3.82 -8.30
C ASN A 84 -3.96 -4.06 -7.12
N GLY A 85 -3.61 -3.61 -5.91
CA GLY A 85 -4.46 -3.69 -4.72
C GLY A 85 -5.49 -2.55 -4.66
N ASN A 86 -6.55 -2.75 -3.89
CA ASN A 86 -7.56 -1.74 -3.60
C ASN A 86 -7.41 -1.23 -2.16
N PHE A 87 -7.01 0.04 -2.01
CA PHE A 87 -6.73 0.70 -0.74
C PHE A 87 -7.56 2.00 -0.59
N VAL A 88 -8.77 2.01 -1.13
CA VAL A 88 -9.67 3.18 -1.06
C VAL A 88 -9.90 3.59 0.40
N GLU A 89 -9.77 4.90 0.67
CA GLU A 89 -9.94 5.52 1.99
C GLU A 89 -9.02 4.96 3.10
N SER A 90 -7.97 4.21 2.77
CA SER A 90 -7.05 3.64 3.76
C SER A 90 -6.03 4.66 4.27
N SER A 91 -5.55 4.44 5.49
CA SER A 91 -4.59 5.31 6.17
C SER A 91 -3.20 4.70 6.21
N PHE A 92 -2.21 5.48 5.74
CA PHE A 92 -0.77 5.17 5.75
C PHE A 92 0.03 6.30 6.41
N ILE A 93 -0.54 6.98 7.41
CA ILE A 93 0.10 8.14 8.05
C ILE A 93 1.40 7.71 8.71
N ARG A 94 2.52 8.37 8.35
CA ARG A 94 3.88 8.07 8.85
C ARG A 94 4.32 6.61 8.61
N THR A 95 3.72 5.92 7.65
CA THR A 95 4.13 4.56 7.27
C THR A 95 5.46 4.62 6.51
N ASN A 96 6.33 3.64 6.73
CA ASN A 96 7.55 3.48 5.95
C ASN A 96 7.30 2.51 4.78
N LEU A 97 7.19 3.06 3.57
CA LEU A 97 7.00 2.36 2.29
C LEU A 97 8.24 2.51 1.36
N TYR A 98 9.42 2.70 1.95
CA TYR A 98 10.67 2.83 1.18
C TYR A 98 10.81 1.70 0.14
N GLU A 99 11.03 2.05 -1.14
CA GLU A 99 11.15 1.12 -2.27
C GLU A 99 9.96 0.15 -2.47
N ALA A 100 8.78 0.45 -1.92
CA ALA A 100 7.61 -0.39 -2.13
C ALA A 100 7.05 -0.24 -3.55
N ASN A 101 6.43 -1.31 -4.06
CA ASN A 101 5.74 -1.31 -5.36
C ASN A 101 4.23 -1.18 -5.19
N LEU A 102 3.66 -0.03 -5.60
CA LEU A 102 2.23 0.31 -5.55
C LEU A 102 1.63 0.47 -6.96
N GLU A 103 2.29 -0.09 -7.99
CA GLU A 103 1.91 0.02 -9.40
C GLU A 103 0.48 -0.48 -9.65
N GLY A 104 -0.30 0.30 -10.42
CA GLY A 104 -1.67 -0.04 -10.81
C GLY A 104 -2.67 -0.11 -9.65
N GLY A 105 -2.25 0.19 -8.42
CA GLY A 105 -3.13 0.15 -7.24
C GLY A 105 -4.15 1.28 -7.21
N ILE A 106 -5.24 1.11 -6.46
CA ILE A 106 -6.30 2.10 -6.25
C ILE A 106 -6.16 2.65 -4.83
N PHE A 107 -5.75 3.92 -4.71
CA PHE A 107 -5.51 4.63 -3.45
C PHE A 107 -6.39 5.88 -3.33
N GLU A 108 -7.57 5.86 -3.94
CA GLU A 108 -8.50 6.99 -3.92
C GLU A 108 -8.84 7.37 -2.48
N LYS A 109 -8.70 8.67 -2.16
CA LYS A 109 -8.89 9.24 -0.82
C LYS A 109 -7.99 8.62 0.28
N ALA A 110 -6.98 7.85 -0.10
CA ALA A 110 -6.02 7.33 0.88
C ALA A 110 -5.17 8.46 1.49
N ASN A 111 -4.69 8.24 2.71
CA ASN A 111 -3.90 9.22 3.44
C ASN A 111 -2.46 8.75 3.64
N PHE A 112 -1.52 9.30 2.88
CA PHE A 112 -0.07 9.09 2.99
C PHE A 112 0.63 10.27 3.69
N SER A 113 -0.07 11.06 4.48
CA SER A 113 0.57 12.24 5.09
C SER A 113 1.76 11.85 5.98
N SER A 114 2.86 12.57 5.81
CA SER A 114 4.14 12.31 6.49
C SER A 114 4.73 10.90 6.27
N ALA A 115 4.26 10.12 5.31
CA ALA A 115 4.81 8.81 4.99
C ALA A 115 6.18 8.91 4.31
N ASN A 116 7.03 7.91 4.51
CA ASN A 116 8.24 7.72 3.72
C ASN A 116 7.92 6.92 2.46
N LEU A 117 7.84 7.63 1.34
CA LEU A 117 7.55 7.11 0.00
C LEU A 117 8.77 7.23 -0.93
N THR A 118 9.98 7.27 -0.34
CA THR A 118 11.23 7.34 -1.12
C THR A 118 11.32 6.14 -2.05
N ARG A 119 11.53 6.40 -3.35
CA ARG A 119 11.65 5.41 -4.43
C ARG A 119 10.45 4.49 -4.60
N VAL A 120 9.28 4.89 -4.13
CA VAL A 120 8.04 4.13 -4.35
C VAL A 120 7.67 4.14 -5.83
N ASN A 121 7.17 3.01 -6.33
CA ASN A 121 6.59 2.90 -7.66
C ASN A 121 5.06 3.06 -7.60
N PHE A 122 4.54 4.20 -8.07
CA PHE A 122 3.11 4.51 -8.25
C PHE A 122 2.65 4.47 -9.71
N LYS A 123 3.42 3.86 -10.63
CA LYS A 123 3.07 3.86 -12.06
C LYS A 123 1.63 3.40 -12.28
N GLY A 124 0.88 4.17 -13.08
CA GLY A 124 -0.48 3.82 -13.49
C GLY A 124 -1.50 3.69 -12.34
N SER A 125 -1.16 4.08 -11.12
CA SER A 125 -2.08 3.99 -9.98
C SER A 125 -3.16 5.07 -10.00
N SER A 126 -4.31 4.81 -9.37
CA SER A 126 -5.32 5.82 -9.07
C SER A 126 -5.03 6.48 -7.71
N LEU A 127 -4.68 7.76 -7.74
CA LEU A 127 -4.34 8.59 -6.59
C LEU A 127 -5.34 9.76 -6.43
N ILE A 128 -6.58 9.56 -6.89
CA ILE A 128 -7.63 10.59 -6.86
C ILE A 128 -7.91 10.99 -5.41
N GLU A 129 -7.88 12.31 -5.14
CA GLU A 129 -8.11 12.87 -3.80
C GLU A 129 -7.17 12.33 -2.70
N THR A 130 -6.07 11.68 -3.09
CA THR A 130 -5.08 11.14 -2.14
C THR A 130 -4.33 12.27 -1.43
N ASN A 131 -4.10 12.12 -0.13
CA ASN A 131 -3.35 13.07 0.67
C ASN A 131 -1.88 12.65 0.84
N PHE A 132 -0.96 13.39 0.21
CA PHE A 132 0.50 13.24 0.34
C PHE A 132 1.14 14.37 1.16
N SER A 133 0.37 15.13 1.94
CA SER A 133 0.92 16.28 2.65
C SER A 133 2.12 15.90 3.52
N ASN A 134 3.20 16.68 3.39
CA ASN A 134 4.45 16.47 4.13
C ASN A 134 5.11 15.09 3.94
N SER A 135 4.72 14.30 2.94
CA SER A 135 5.36 13.01 2.64
C SER A 135 6.71 13.17 1.96
N ASN A 136 7.53 12.13 2.02
CA ASN A 136 8.79 12.09 1.29
C ASN A 136 8.67 11.22 0.04
N LEU A 137 8.48 11.84 -1.13
CA LEU A 137 8.39 11.22 -2.45
C LEU A 137 9.71 11.34 -3.26
N PHE A 138 10.86 11.47 -2.57
CA PHE A 138 12.17 11.55 -3.21
C PHE A 138 12.40 10.33 -4.12
N GLU A 139 12.70 10.58 -5.41
CA GLU A 139 12.89 9.55 -6.43
C GLU A 139 11.68 8.60 -6.65
N ALA A 140 10.47 8.94 -6.18
CA ALA A 140 9.27 8.17 -6.47
C ALA A 140 8.89 8.25 -7.97
N ASP A 141 8.25 7.22 -8.50
CA ASP A 141 7.79 7.16 -9.89
C ASP A 141 6.26 7.21 -9.96
N LEU A 142 5.72 8.35 -10.44
CA LEU A 142 4.29 8.59 -10.63
C LEU A 142 3.87 8.50 -12.12
N THR A 143 4.70 7.95 -13.00
CA THR A 143 4.42 7.91 -14.44
C THR A 143 3.03 7.30 -14.71
N GLY A 144 2.18 8.04 -15.43
CA GLY A 144 0.83 7.61 -15.80
C GLY A 144 -0.17 7.51 -14.65
N ALA A 145 0.19 7.90 -13.43
CA ALA A 145 -0.74 7.92 -12.31
C ALA A 145 -1.83 9.00 -12.49
N ASN A 146 -3.06 8.71 -12.03
CA ASN A 146 -4.13 9.70 -11.97
C ASN A 146 -4.11 10.42 -10.61
N ILE A 147 -3.66 11.67 -10.60
CA ILE A 147 -3.50 12.50 -9.40
C ILE A 147 -4.59 13.57 -9.24
N LEU A 148 -5.78 13.38 -9.82
CA LEU A 148 -6.86 14.35 -9.76
C LEU A 148 -7.18 14.73 -8.30
N ASN A 149 -7.10 16.01 -7.98
CA ASN A 149 -7.32 16.56 -6.63
C ASN A 149 -6.39 15.97 -5.53
N ALA A 150 -5.30 15.32 -5.87
CA ALA A 150 -4.33 14.87 -4.87
C ALA A 150 -3.63 16.05 -4.20
N ASN A 151 -3.43 15.97 -2.88
CA ASN A 151 -2.77 17.00 -2.09
C ASN A 151 -1.29 16.66 -1.88
N PHE A 152 -0.39 17.47 -2.45
CA PHE A 152 1.08 17.35 -2.29
C PHE A 152 1.67 18.45 -1.39
N GLU A 153 0.87 19.22 -0.63
CA GLU A 153 1.37 20.30 0.20
C GLU A 153 2.53 19.86 1.10
N GLY A 154 3.68 20.54 1.00
CA GLY A 154 4.89 20.20 1.76
C GLY A 154 5.57 18.87 1.38
N ALA A 155 5.06 18.13 0.41
CA ALA A 155 5.67 16.88 -0.04
C ALA A 155 7.02 17.12 -0.73
N ASN A 156 8.02 16.29 -0.42
CA ASN A 156 9.32 16.30 -1.09
C ASN A 156 9.25 15.50 -2.40
N LEU A 157 9.22 16.19 -3.54
CA LEU A 157 9.17 15.62 -4.88
C LEU A 157 10.53 15.70 -5.62
N ASN A 158 11.61 15.97 -4.91
CA ASN A 158 12.93 16.05 -5.53
C ASN A 158 13.28 14.75 -6.25
N ASN A 159 13.70 14.87 -7.51
CA ASN A 159 14.03 13.74 -8.38
C ASN A 159 12.88 12.75 -8.65
N ALA A 160 11.65 12.98 -8.19
CA ALA A 160 10.51 12.15 -8.56
C ALA A 160 10.28 12.18 -10.08
N ILE A 161 9.79 11.08 -10.66
CA ILE A 161 9.33 11.04 -12.04
C ILE A 161 7.83 11.36 -12.02
N TRP A 162 7.44 12.46 -12.66
CA TRP A 162 6.06 12.94 -12.65
C TRP A 162 5.17 12.13 -13.59
N ILE A 163 3.87 12.42 -13.58
CA ILE A 163 2.85 11.67 -14.34
C ILE A 163 3.10 11.60 -15.85
N ASP A 164 3.82 12.57 -16.40
CA ASP A 164 4.23 12.64 -17.83
C ASP A 164 5.60 12.03 -18.11
N GLY A 165 6.22 11.35 -17.14
CA GLY A 165 7.52 10.73 -17.23
C GLY A 165 8.71 11.70 -17.11
N ILE A 166 8.44 12.99 -16.82
CA ILE A 166 9.50 14.00 -16.66
C ILE A 166 9.97 14.04 -15.20
N LYS A 167 11.28 14.09 -15.01
CA LYS A 167 11.89 14.16 -13.69
C LYS A 167 11.73 15.56 -13.08
N CYS A 168 11.24 15.61 -11.84
CA CYS A 168 11.17 16.84 -11.07
C CYS A 168 12.57 17.33 -10.66
N SER A 169 12.81 18.62 -10.77
CA SER A 169 14.06 19.27 -10.37
C SER A 169 14.26 19.28 -8.86
N LEU A 170 15.48 19.56 -8.42
CA LEU A 170 15.77 19.85 -7.01
C LEU A 170 15.00 21.12 -6.57
N GLY A 171 14.49 21.13 -5.34
CA GLY A 171 13.62 22.18 -4.81
C GLY A 171 12.14 21.96 -5.11
N SER A 172 11.74 20.81 -5.66
CA SER A 172 10.35 20.44 -5.89
C SER A 172 9.66 20.07 -4.58
N ILE A 173 9.12 21.07 -3.90
CA ILE A 173 8.34 20.91 -2.67
C ILE A 173 6.89 21.33 -2.93
N GLY A 174 5.95 20.42 -2.65
CA GLY A 174 4.52 20.64 -2.86
C GLY A 174 4.06 20.60 -4.32
N LYS A 175 4.97 20.78 -5.27
CA LYS A 175 4.73 20.66 -6.72
C LYS A 175 6.00 20.24 -7.45
N CYS A 176 5.84 19.54 -8.57
CA CYS A 176 6.97 19.20 -9.45
C CYS A 176 7.41 20.46 -10.22
N ALA A 177 8.63 20.90 -9.98
CA ALA A 177 9.32 21.87 -10.84
C ALA A 177 10.05 21.10 -11.95
N LYS A 178 9.90 21.50 -13.20
CA LYS A 178 10.52 20.86 -14.38
C LYS A 178 11.66 21.71 -14.91
#